data_1ae47a9377fb53dcc128141df3d04cd2
#
_entry.id   1ae47a9377fb53dcc128141df3d04cd2
#
_cell.length_a   1.000
_cell.length_b   1.000
_cell.length_c   1.000
_cell.angle_alpha   90.00
_cell.angle_beta   90.00
_cell.angle_gamma   90.00
#
_symmetry.space_group_name_H-M   'P 1'
#
loop_
_entity.id
_entity.type
_entity.pdbx_description
1 polymer ?
#
loop_
_entity_poly.entity_id
_entity_poly.type
_entity_poly.pdbx_seq_one_letter_code
_entity_poly.pdbx_strand_id
1 'polypeptide(L)'
;MKKEEVVNNIETYFNSFNSEITDSVDPRLTEYIIEVLSNPDDHGKYEILSIFRFLDFLGKYELKKKKVRKYIAFYESLSFPSAKGMQSFRLTPIQVFQFTNILGFYNGDKRVCRDALLFVPRKFSKTTTVSSLAIFDLLFGDSDAQAYVASNSFSQSNICFSIIKNTLKELDPTFSNFRLNRDIIYTKIPGRSSFIRCLASSADKLDGLNASTVILDEYAQADTASLRNVLTSSMGVRKNPLVITITTASTKLDTPFVSMLNNYKKILDREIENDSIFASIFEPDEGDDPGDERTWKKVQPHLGVTVTLDFYKSEYQKTLISADDKTEFMCKLLNVFSVPLDKQWIDHKVIERNTGDFDLTKLQARPQCMVSVDLSVKDDFSCVCYALYDSINKRFVFKNDYYIPRNTIKNHHNSEMYTNLVNSGHLKVCGEDVIDYGQIANDIISNSKYVNILQLGYDAYKSKELTNILRASGLKSCVPYSQTYSNFTSPIESFQAAVYQDRLKFDSNPLNLYCIKNCIIDEDRMCNKKPIKKTHNLKIDGAICILMCIGMFSNYKR
;
A
#
# COMPACT_ATOMS: atom_id res chain seq x y z
N MET A 1 -4.74 1.55 18.24
CA MET A 1 -4.32 0.82 19.50
C MET A 1 -2.86 0.42 19.43
N LYS A 2 -2.10 0.50 20.55
CA LYS A 2 -0.76 -0.10 20.67
C LYS A 2 -0.86 -1.59 20.98
N LYS A 3 0.18 -2.40 20.68
CA LYS A 3 0.16 -3.84 20.96
C LYS A 3 -0.02 -4.14 22.45
N GLU A 4 0.61 -3.39 23.33
CA GLU A 4 0.48 -3.52 24.79
C GLU A 4 -1.00 -3.43 25.26
N GLU A 5 -1.77 -2.50 24.67
CA GLU A 5 -3.19 -2.36 24.96
C GLU A 5 -4.00 -3.57 24.47
N VAL A 6 -3.59 -4.17 23.35
CA VAL A 6 -4.22 -5.39 22.81
C VAL A 6 -3.95 -6.58 23.74
N VAL A 7 -2.70 -6.74 24.18
CA VAL A 7 -2.28 -7.82 25.08
C VAL A 7 -3.04 -7.74 26.40
N ASN A 8 -3.27 -6.56 26.97
CA ASN A 8 -4.03 -6.36 28.21
C ASN A 8 -5.49 -6.82 28.11
N ASN A 9 -6.05 -6.94 26.92
CA ASN A 9 -7.42 -7.42 26.72
C ASN A 9 -7.52 -8.94 26.51
N ILE A 10 -6.40 -9.65 26.35
CA ILE A 10 -6.40 -11.10 26.04
C ILE A 10 -7.13 -11.90 27.11
N GLU A 11 -6.88 -11.63 28.38
CA GLU A 11 -7.51 -12.36 29.50
C GLU A 11 -9.04 -12.28 29.42
N THR A 12 -9.60 -11.12 29.08
CA THR A 12 -11.04 -10.91 28.92
C THR A 12 -11.60 -11.80 27.81
N TYR A 13 -10.93 -11.83 26.65
CA TYR A 13 -11.36 -12.65 25.52
C TYR A 13 -11.14 -14.14 25.76
N PHE A 14 -10.04 -14.51 26.39
CA PHE A 14 -9.74 -15.90 26.72
C PHE A 14 -10.77 -16.49 27.70
N ASN A 15 -11.15 -15.73 28.74
CA ASN A 15 -12.17 -16.14 29.71
C ASN A 15 -13.58 -16.24 29.12
N SER A 16 -13.87 -15.50 28.05
CA SER A 16 -15.18 -15.58 27.34
C SER A 16 -15.18 -16.65 26.23
N PHE A 17 -14.03 -17.24 25.91
CA PHE A 17 -13.91 -18.19 24.83
C PHE A 17 -14.51 -19.56 25.17
N ASN A 18 -15.43 -20.03 24.33
CA ASN A 18 -16.01 -21.37 24.42
C ASN A 18 -15.45 -22.27 23.30
N SER A 19 -14.53 -23.15 23.65
CA SER A 19 -13.91 -24.08 22.72
C SER A 19 -14.85 -25.06 22.05
N GLU A 20 -15.96 -25.45 22.71
CA GLU A 20 -16.94 -26.39 22.14
C GLU A 20 -17.54 -25.87 20.82
N ILE A 21 -17.69 -24.54 20.71
CA ILE A 21 -18.22 -23.93 19.49
C ILE A 21 -17.22 -24.12 18.33
N THR A 22 -15.95 -23.87 18.57
CA THR A 22 -14.89 -23.94 17.53
C THR A 22 -14.48 -25.38 17.24
N ASP A 23 -14.41 -26.25 18.25
CA ASP A 23 -14.18 -27.69 18.09
C ASP A 23 -15.24 -28.35 17.21
N SER A 24 -16.50 -27.90 17.36
CA SER A 24 -17.57 -28.36 16.50
C SER A 24 -17.48 -27.94 15.04
N VAL A 25 -16.58 -27.00 14.69
CA VAL A 25 -16.19 -26.70 13.31
C VAL A 25 -15.03 -27.60 12.90
N ASP A 26 -13.90 -27.45 13.58
CA ASP A 26 -12.68 -28.24 13.40
C ASP A 26 -11.76 -27.98 14.61
N PRO A 27 -11.17 -29.02 15.26
CA PRO A 27 -10.28 -28.83 16.40
C PRO A 27 -9.09 -27.89 16.16
N ARG A 28 -8.59 -27.83 14.93
CA ARG A 28 -7.50 -26.92 14.53
C ARG A 28 -7.85 -25.44 14.69
N LEU A 29 -9.15 -25.10 14.64
CA LEU A 29 -9.62 -23.74 14.89
C LEU A 29 -9.39 -23.35 16.35
N THR A 30 -9.75 -24.23 17.28
CA THR A 30 -9.53 -24.05 18.71
C THR A 30 -8.03 -23.99 19.03
N GLU A 31 -7.26 -24.93 18.48
CA GLU A 31 -5.81 -24.99 18.62
C GLU A 31 -5.16 -23.65 18.24
N TYR A 32 -5.52 -23.07 17.09
CA TYR A 32 -4.99 -21.80 16.64
C TYR A 32 -5.34 -20.64 17.58
N ILE A 33 -6.59 -20.54 18.00
CA ILE A 33 -7.06 -19.46 18.88
C ILE A 33 -6.32 -19.52 20.24
N ILE A 34 -6.24 -20.71 20.83
CA ILE A 34 -5.56 -20.92 22.10
C ILE A 34 -4.06 -20.61 21.98
N GLU A 35 -3.41 -21.08 20.91
CA GLU A 35 -1.99 -20.83 20.64
C GLU A 35 -1.69 -19.33 20.63
N VAL A 36 -2.42 -18.55 19.84
CA VAL A 36 -2.20 -17.10 19.69
C VAL A 36 -2.48 -16.34 20.98
N LEU A 37 -3.57 -16.67 21.67
CA LEU A 37 -3.92 -15.97 22.91
C LEU A 37 -3.02 -16.34 24.10
N SER A 38 -2.43 -17.54 24.08
CA SER A 38 -1.51 -17.99 25.13
C SER A 38 -0.07 -17.49 24.94
N ASN A 39 0.33 -17.17 23.69
CA ASN A 39 1.69 -16.77 23.33
C ASN A 39 1.71 -15.42 22.57
N PRO A 40 1.16 -14.33 23.12
CA PRO A 40 0.97 -13.08 22.40
C PRO A 40 2.27 -12.43 21.90
N ASP A 41 3.40 -12.73 22.52
CA ASP A 41 4.70 -12.19 22.11
C ASP A 41 5.20 -12.80 20.78
N ASP A 42 4.78 -14.01 20.47
CA ASP A 42 5.12 -14.70 19.21
C ASP A 42 4.16 -14.34 18.05
N HIS A 43 3.15 -13.50 18.29
CA HIS A 43 2.11 -13.13 17.34
C HIS A 43 2.03 -11.61 17.12
N GLY A 44 1.69 -11.20 15.89
CA GLY A 44 1.53 -9.80 15.52
C GLY A 44 0.24 -9.18 16.09
N LYS A 45 0.27 -7.87 16.34
CA LYS A 45 -0.90 -7.11 16.83
C LYS A 45 -2.17 -7.41 16.02
N TYR A 46 -2.09 -7.37 14.70
CA TYR A 46 -3.27 -7.53 13.84
C TYR A 46 -3.76 -8.97 13.72
N GLU A 47 -2.90 -9.95 13.98
CA GLU A 47 -3.29 -11.35 14.13
C GLU A 47 -4.16 -11.53 15.38
N ILE A 48 -3.73 -10.99 16.53
CA ILE A 48 -4.49 -11.04 17.79
C ILE A 48 -5.85 -10.30 17.64
N LEU A 49 -5.85 -9.11 17.05
CA LEU A 49 -7.07 -8.35 16.80
C LEU A 49 -8.06 -9.05 15.86
N SER A 50 -7.56 -9.82 14.90
CA SER A 50 -8.40 -10.66 14.04
C SER A 50 -9.12 -11.77 14.83
N ILE A 51 -8.44 -12.34 15.84
CA ILE A 51 -9.04 -13.32 16.76
C ILE A 51 -10.10 -12.65 17.67
N PHE A 52 -9.81 -11.49 18.25
CA PHE A 52 -10.80 -10.75 19.03
C PHE A 52 -12.07 -10.49 18.23
N ARG A 53 -11.91 -10.05 16.98
CA ARG A 53 -13.05 -9.83 16.08
C ARG A 53 -13.81 -11.11 15.78
N PHE A 54 -13.13 -12.24 15.60
CA PHE A 54 -13.77 -13.53 15.44
C PHE A 54 -14.62 -13.90 16.66
N LEU A 55 -14.10 -13.69 17.87
CA LEU A 55 -14.81 -13.97 19.12
C LEU A 55 -16.02 -13.05 19.31
N ASP A 56 -15.91 -11.76 18.96
CA ASP A 56 -17.06 -10.85 18.92
C ASP A 56 -18.14 -11.33 17.94
N PHE A 57 -17.74 -11.87 16.79
CA PHE A 57 -18.67 -12.39 15.78
C PHE A 57 -19.41 -13.64 16.22
N LEU A 58 -18.82 -14.48 17.09
CA LEU A 58 -19.52 -15.60 17.69
C LEU A 58 -20.73 -15.14 18.54
N GLY A 59 -20.67 -13.97 19.16
CA GLY A 59 -21.77 -13.36 19.89
C GLY A 59 -22.78 -12.59 19.03
N LYS A 60 -22.36 -12.18 17.78
CA LYS A 60 -23.16 -11.28 16.93
C LYS A 60 -23.84 -11.99 15.76
N TYR A 61 -23.28 -13.07 15.24
CA TYR A 61 -23.69 -13.74 14.01
C TYR A 61 -23.83 -15.25 14.19
N GLU A 62 -24.65 -15.86 13.33
CA GLU A 62 -24.76 -17.31 13.24
C GLU A 62 -23.52 -17.92 12.58
N LEU A 63 -22.83 -18.83 13.27
CA LEU A 63 -21.72 -19.60 12.68
C LEU A 63 -22.29 -20.88 12.02
N LYS A 64 -22.37 -20.90 10.68
CA LYS A 64 -22.84 -22.06 9.89
C LYS A 64 -21.77 -23.15 9.76
N LYS A 65 -21.51 -23.85 10.85
CA LYS A 65 -20.49 -24.89 11.02
C LYS A 65 -20.47 -25.92 9.88
N LYS A 66 -21.63 -26.37 9.42
CA LYS A 66 -21.75 -27.35 8.31
C LYS A 66 -21.16 -26.83 7.01
N LYS A 67 -21.29 -25.52 6.72
CA LYS A 67 -20.73 -24.93 5.50
C LYS A 67 -19.21 -24.89 5.55
N VAL A 68 -18.65 -24.52 6.68
CA VAL A 68 -17.18 -24.49 6.87
C VAL A 68 -16.61 -25.91 6.77
N ARG A 69 -17.20 -26.87 7.49
CA ARG A 69 -16.77 -28.30 7.40
C ARG A 69 -16.85 -28.84 5.98
N LYS A 70 -17.91 -28.50 5.23
CA LYS A 70 -18.03 -28.90 3.81
C LYS A 70 -16.87 -28.36 3.00
N TYR A 71 -16.47 -27.09 3.21
CA TYR A 71 -15.36 -26.50 2.49
C TYR A 71 -14.01 -27.13 2.90
N ILE A 72 -13.77 -27.35 4.18
CA ILE A 72 -12.54 -28.01 4.69
C ILE A 72 -12.40 -29.40 4.04
N ALA A 73 -13.44 -30.22 4.14
CA ALA A 73 -13.44 -31.56 3.54
C ALA A 73 -13.24 -31.53 2.04
N PHE A 74 -13.86 -30.57 1.35
CA PHE A 74 -13.66 -30.36 -0.08
C PHE A 74 -12.21 -30.01 -0.42
N TYR A 75 -11.63 -29.01 0.26
CA TYR A 75 -10.24 -28.62 0.04
C TYR A 75 -9.28 -29.81 0.22
N GLU A 76 -9.44 -30.56 1.31
CA GLU A 76 -8.58 -31.70 1.64
C GLU A 76 -8.77 -32.92 0.73
N SER A 77 -9.87 -32.96 -0.03
CA SER A 77 -10.11 -33.94 -1.08
C SER A 77 -9.45 -33.60 -2.42
N LEU A 78 -9.00 -32.34 -2.62
CA LEU A 78 -8.37 -31.91 -3.84
C LEU A 78 -6.87 -32.26 -3.85
N SER A 79 -6.35 -32.49 -5.05
CA SER A 79 -4.90 -32.58 -5.32
C SER A 79 -4.45 -31.31 -6.06
N PHE A 80 -3.37 -30.71 -5.58
CA PHE A 80 -2.78 -29.49 -6.15
C PHE A 80 -1.39 -29.77 -6.71
N PRO A 81 -0.95 -29.01 -7.74
CA PRO A 81 0.40 -29.16 -8.27
C PRO A 81 1.45 -28.75 -7.22
N SER A 82 2.47 -29.57 -7.08
CA SER A 82 3.62 -29.35 -6.22
C SER A 82 4.92 -29.74 -6.91
N ALA A 83 6.08 -29.50 -6.28
CA ALA A 83 7.37 -29.95 -6.79
C ALA A 83 7.48 -31.49 -6.88
N LYS A 84 6.63 -32.23 -6.16
CA LYS A 84 6.58 -33.70 -6.14
C LYS A 84 5.40 -34.26 -6.96
N GLY A 85 4.81 -33.46 -7.88
CA GLY A 85 3.62 -33.80 -8.61
C GLY A 85 2.33 -33.33 -7.94
N MET A 86 1.20 -33.97 -8.29
CA MET A 86 -0.10 -33.68 -7.70
C MET A 86 -0.18 -34.24 -6.28
N GLN A 87 -0.51 -33.41 -5.31
CA GLN A 87 -0.58 -33.78 -3.87
C GLN A 87 -1.80 -33.15 -3.21
N SER A 88 -2.40 -33.89 -2.28
CA SER A 88 -3.43 -33.38 -1.39
C SER A 88 -2.76 -32.74 -0.16
N PHE A 89 -3.31 -31.62 0.31
CA PHE A 89 -2.83 -30.91 1.49
C PHE A 89 -3.96 -30.75 2.50
N ARG A 90 -3.60 -30.85 3.78
CA ARG A 90 -4.49 -30.45 4.85
C ARG A 90 -4.36 -28.96 5.10
N LEU A 91 -5.47 -28.30 5.43
CA LEU A 91 -5.44 -26.92 5.89
C LEU A 91 -4.69 -26.83 7.22
N THR A 92 -3.82 -25.85 7.37
CA THR A 92 -3.17 -25.55 8.64
C THR A 92 -4.15 -24.86 9.60
N PRO A 93 -3.90 -24.84 10.93
CA PRO A 93 -4.79 -24.19 11.89
C PRO A 93 -5.14 -22.75 11.52
N ILE A 94 -4.17 -21.93 11.09
CA ILE A 94 -4.41 -20.55 10.59
C ILE A 94 -5.31 -20.53 9.36
N GLN A 95 -5.17 -21.45 8.43
CA GLN A 95 -6.00 -21.49 7.22
C GLN A 95 -7.44 -21.90 7.57
N VAL A 96 -7.64 -22.82 8.53
CA VAL A 96 -8.96 -23.16 9.06
C VAL A 96 -9.61 -21.92 9.68
N PHE A 97 -8.86 -21.13 10.47
CA PHE A 97 -9.35 -19.86 11.03
C PHE A 97 -9.75 -18.86 9.91
N GLN A 98 -8.88 -18.67 8.90
CA GLN A 98 -9.17 -17.78 7.78
C GLN A 98 -10.45 -18.16 7.05
N PHE A 99 -10.61 -19.43 6.67
CA PHE A 99 -11.81 -19.88 5.95
C PHE A 99 -13.06 -19.95 6.82
N THR A 100 -12.93 -20.13 8.13
CA THR A 100 -14.06 -20.01 9.05
C THR A 100 -14.59 -18.58 9.08
N ASN A 101 -13.72 -17.57 9.12
CA ASN A 101 -14.12 -16.17 9.02
C ASN A 101 -14.76 -15.85 7.66
N ILE A 102 -14.13 -16.29 6.57
CA ILE A 102 -14.58 -15.97 5.21
C ILE A 102 -15.93 -16.62 4.87
N LEU A 103 -16.16 -17.86 5.29
CA LEU A 103 -17.28 -18.67 4.84
C LEU A 103 -18.32 -18.98 5.93
N GLY A 104 -17.98 -18.77 7.21
CA GLY A 104 -18.75 -19.31 8.33
C GLY A 104 -19.84 -18.41 8.87
N PHE A 105 -19.63 -17.10 8.98
CA PHE A 105 -20.57 -16.18 9.61
C PHE A 105 -21.70 -15.71 8.71
N TYR A 106 -22.93 -15.75 9.23
CA TYR A 106 -24.14 -15.39 8.51
C TYR A 106 -25.07 -14.52 9.35
N ASN A 107 -25.74 -13.58 8.67
CA ASN A 107 -26.92 -12.90 9.16
C ASN A 107 -28.13 -13.42 8.37
N GLY A 108 -28.88 -14.35 8.95
CA GLY A 108 -29.89 -15.13 8.25
C GLY A 108 -29.26 -15.99 7.13
N ASP A 109 -29.56 -15.69 5.89
CA ASP A 109 -29.06 -16.42 4.73
C ASP A 109 -27.94 -15.65 3.96
N LYS A 110 -27.61 -14.46 4.44
CA LYS A 110 -26.54 -13.63 3.86
C LYS A 110 -25.24 -13.83 4.63
N ARG A 111 -24.17 -14.21 3.89
CA ARG A 111 -22.85 -14.29 4.46
C ARG A 111 -22.37 -12.90 4.88
N VAL A 112 -21.74 -12.80 6.05
CA VAL A 112 -21.21 -11.56 6.60
C VAL A 112 -20.00 -11.10 5.79
N CYS A 113 -19.00 -11.95 5.67
CA CYS A 113 -17.79 -11.62 4.90
C CYS A 113 -18.08 -11.55 3.40
N ARG A 114 -17.80 -10.40 2.78
CA ARG A 114 -17.90 -10.15 1.34
C ARG A 114 -16.59 -9.75 0.72
N ASP A 115 -15.67 -9.24 1.53
CA ASP A 115 -14.34 -8.79 1.11
C ASP A 115 -13.31 -9.32 2.11
N ALA A 116 -12.36 -10.10 1.63
CA ALA A 116 -11.34 -10.73 2.43
C ALA A 116 -9.94 -10.31 1.97
N LEU A 117 -9.06 -9.98 2.90
CA LEU A 117 -7.66 -9.70 2.68
C LEU A 117 -6.80 -10.75 3.37
N LEU A 118 -5.91 -11.39 2.60
CA LEU A 118 -4.80 -12.16 3.13
C LEU A 118 -3.48 -11.46 2.79
N PHE A 119 -3.00 -10.64 3.71
CA PHE A 119 -1.73 -9.95 3.61
C PHE A 119 -0.67 -10.76 4.35
N VAL A 120 0.01 -11.62 3.61
CA VAL A 120 0.90 -12.66 4.13
C VAL A 120 2.21 -12.72 3.32
N PRO A 121 3.34 -13.14 3.91
CA PRO A 121 4.61 -13.21 3.22
C PRO A 121 4.63 -14.26 2.09
N ARG A 122 5.71 -14.26 1.31
CA ARG A 122 5.99 -15.35 0.35
C ARG A 122 6.07 -16.70 1.08
N LYS A 123 5.74 -17.80 0.36
CA LYS A 123 5.78 -19.19 0.85
C LYS A 123 4.66 -19.56 1.83
N PHE A 124 3.67 -18.71 2.04
CA PHE A 124 2.46 -19.02 2.82
C PHE A 124 1.48 -19.96 2.08
N SER A 125 1.73 -20.33 0.83
CA SER A 125 0.82 -21.11 -0.04
C SER A 125 -0.50 -20.39 -0.39
N LYS A 126 -0.53 -19.04 -0.31
CA LYS A 126 -1.74 -18.22 -0.51
C LYS A 126 -2.47 -18.53 -1.82
N THR A 127 -1.78 -18.52 -2.96
CA THR A 127 -2.37 -18.71 -4.28
C THR A 127 -2.99 -20.11 -4.43
N THR A 128 -2.29 -21.17 -4.01
CA THR A 128 -2.79 -22.56 -4.04
C THR A 128 -4.04 -22.68 -3.17
N THR A 129 -4.01 -22.14 -1.96
CA THR A 129 -5.12 -22.26 -1.02
C THR A 129 -6.37 -21.53 -1.50
N VAL A 130 -6.25 -20.27 -1.98
CA VAL A 130 -7.43 -19.51 -2.43
C VAL A 130 -7.98 -19.97 -3.79
N SER A 131 -7.15 -20.63 -4.62
CA SER A 131 -7.61 -21.19 -5.89
C SER A 131 -8.78 -22.16 -5.72
N SER A 132 -8.82 -22.87 -4.59
CA SER A 132 -9.91 -23.79 -4.24
C SER A 132 -11.26 -23.10 -4.05
N LEU A 133 -11.30 -21.79 -3.67
CA LEU A 133 -12.54 -21.03 -3.56
C LEU A 133 -13.24 -20.88 -4.92
N ALA A 134 -12.49 -20.61 -5.99
CA ALA A 134 -13.05 -20.54 -7.33
C ALA A 134 -13.61 -21.91 -7.78
N ILE A 135 -12.89 -23.03 -7.47
CA ILE A 135 -13.37 -24.39 -7.77
C ILE A 135 -14.62 -24.71 -6.92
N PHE A 136 -14.62 -24.31 -5.65
CA PHE A 136 -15.76 -24.52 -4.75
C PHE A 136 -17.00 -23.77 -5.25
N ASP A 137 -16.83 -22.53 -5.70
CA ASP A 137 -17.92 -21.72 -6.25
C ASP A 137 -18.41 -22.29 -7.58
N LEU A 138 -17.51 -22.74 -8.46
CA LEU A 138 -17.86 -23.44 -9.71
C LEU A 138 -18.76 -24.66 -9.48
N LEU A 139 -18.50 -25.42 -8.43
CA LEU A 139 -19.18 -26.69 -8.14
C LEU A 139 -20.40 -26.54 -7.23
N PHE A 140 -20.32 -25.67 -6.22
CA PHE A 140 -21.28 -25.60 -5.14
C PHE A 140 -21.93 -24.22 -4.96
N GLY A 141 -21.48 -23.20 -5.73
CA GLY A 141 -22.08 -21.89 -5.79
C GLY A 141 -23.42 -21.88 -6.54
N ASP A 142 -23.89 -20.69 -6.92
CA ASP A 142 -25.09 -20.54 -7.75
C ASP A 142 -24.94 -21.32 -9.08
N SER A 143 -26.06 -21.70 -9.72
CA SER A 143 -26.04 -22.47 -10.97
C SER A 143 -25.36 -21.70 -12.12
N ASP A 144 -25.28 -20.38 -12.03
CA ASP A 144 -24.64 -19.47 -12.96
C ASP A 144 -23.41 -18.76 -12.33
N ALA A 145 -22.72 -19.40 -11.40
CA ALA A 145 -21.58 -18.82 -10.71
C ALA A 145 -20.48 -18.39 -11.70
N GLN A 146 -19.97 -17.17 -11.52
CA GLN A 146 -18.93 -16.57 -12.34
C GLN A 146 -17.74 -16.20 -11.45
N ALA A 147 -16.73 -17.06 -11.44
CA ALA A 147 -15.50 -16.79 -10.71
C ALA A 147 -14.45 -16.11 -11.62
N TYR A 148 -13.78 -15.11 -11.10
CA TYR A 148 -12.72 -14.40 -11.82
C TYR A 148 -11.42 -14.44 -11.03
N VAL A 149 -10.33 -14.73 -11.74
CA VAL A 149 -8.96 -14.65 -11.23
C VAL A 149 -8.28 -13.49 -11.95
N ALA A 150 -7.84 -12.51 -11.20
CA ALA A 150 -7.27 -11.29 -11.76
C ALA A 150 -5.98 -10.90 -11.03
N SER A 151 -5.06 -10.26 -11.73
CA SER A 151 -3.81 -9.72 -11.23
C SER A 151 -3.36 -8.55 -12.12
N ASN A 152 -2.30 -7.88 -11.72
CA ASN A 152 -1.71 -6.76 -12.45
C ASN A 152 -1.18 -7.13 -13.85
N SER A 153 -0.88 -8.41 -14.08
CA SER A 153 -0.50 -8.93 -15.39
C SER A 153 -1.16 -10.28 -15.66
N PHE A 154 -1.38 -10.59 -16.96
CA PHE A 154 -1.93 -11.89 -17.35
C PHE A 154 -1.04 -13.05 -16.92
N SER A 155 0.28 -12.88 -16.95
CA SER A 155 1.21 -13.93 -16.52
C SER A 155 1.05 -14.28 -15.04
N GLN A 156 0.80 -13.29 -14.17
CA GLN A 156 0.58 -13.51 -12.74
C GLN A 156 -0.79 -14.16 -12.47
N SER A 157 -1.87 -13.64 -13.06
CA SER A 157 -3.20 -14.24 -12.90
C SER A 157 -3.25 -15.66 -13.46
N ASN A 158 -2.48 -15.96 -14.52
CA ASN A 158 -2.37 -17.29 -15.11
C ASN A 158 -1.69 -18.30 -14.17
N ILE A 159 -0.88 -17.88 -13.19
CA ILE A 159 -0.30 -18.79 -12.18
C ILE A 159 -1.43 -19.41 -11.34
N CYS A 160 -2.29 -18.59 -10.75
CA CYS A 160 -3.45 -19.06 -9.98
C CYS A 160 -4.41 -19.88 -10.88
N PHE A 161 -4.70 -19.39 -12.08
CA PHE A 161 -5.57 -20.08 -13.04
C PHE A 161 -5.01 -21.44 -13.47
N SER A 162 -3.70 -21.56 -13.63
CA SER A 162 -3.04 -22.83 -13.96
C SER A 162 -3.13 -23.86 -12.82
N ILE A 163 -3.05 -23.40 -11.57
CA ILE A 163 -3.29 -24.27 -10.41
C ILE A 163 -4.72 -24.82 -10.47
N ILE A 164 -5.72 -23.95 -10.65
CA ILE A 164 -7.13 -24.35 -10.81
C ILE A 164 -7.29 -25.37 -11.93
N LYS A 165 -6.69 -25.09 -13.09
CA LYS A 165 -6.78 -25.93 -14.27
C LYS A 165 -6.18 -27.32 -14.07
N ASN A 166 -5.02 -27.41 -13.42
CA ASN A 166 -4.36 -28.68 -13.12
C ASN A 166 -5.11 -29.46 -12.05
N THR A 167 -5.63 -28.80 -11.01
CA THR A 167 -6.48 -29.41 -10.00
C THR A 167 -7.76 -30.00 -10.62
N LEU A 168 -8.42 -29.28 -11.55
CA LEU A 168 -9.60 -29.79 -12.23
C LEU A 168 -9.30 -30.92 -13.23
N LYS A 169 -8.12 -30.94 -13.85
CA LYS A 169 -7.68 -32.07 -14.65
C LYS A 169 -7.50 -33.35 -13.84
N GLU A 170 -6.98 -33.21 -12.62
CA GLU A 170 -6.84 -34.35 -11.71
C GLU A 170 -8.20 -34.83 -11.20
N LEU A 171 -9.11 -33.88 -10.90
CA LEU A 171 -10.45 -34.20 -10.43
C LEU A 171 -11.32 -34.85 -11.53
N ASP A 172 -11.13 -34.50 -12.80
CA ASP A 172 -11.89 -34.99 -13.95
C ASP A 172 -10.96 -35.30 -15.14
N PRO A 173 -10.20 -36.40 -15.09
CA PRO A 173 -9.24 -36.76 -16.13
C PRO A 173 -9.88 -37.00 -17.51
N THR A 174 -11.15 -37.32 -17.55
CA THR A 174 -11.92 -37.60 -18.79
C THR A 174 -12.53 -36.35 -19.39
N PHE A 175 -12.44 -35.19 -18.73
CA PHE A 175 -13.09 -33.92 -19.13
C PHE A 175 -14.61 -34.05 -19.33
N SER A 176 -15.25 -34.94 -18.60
CA SER A 176 -16.70 -35.17 -18.66
C SER A 176 -17.47 -33.97 -18.08
N ASN A 177 -16.97 -33.41 -17.02
CA ASN A 177 -17.62 -32.37 -16.25
C ASN A 177 -17.12 -30.95 -16.54
N PHE A 178 -15.94 -30.81 -17.16
CA PHE A 178 -15.32 -29.50 -17.41
C PHE A 178 -14.82 -29.36 -18.84
N ARG A 179 -14.89 -28.12 -19.36
CA ARG A 179 -14.21 -27.71 -20.60
C ARG A 179 -13.13 -26.69 -20.23
N LEU A 180 -11.87 -27.07 -20.44
CA LEU A 180 -10.70 -26.29 -20.06
C LEU A 180 -10.12 -25.55 -21.28
N ASN A 181 -10.45 -24.26 -21.45
CA ASN A 181 -9.87 -23.42 -22.50
C ASN A 181 -8.62 -22.68 -21.99
N ARG A 182 -8.05 -21.79 -22.82
CA ARG A 182 -6.83 -21.06 -22.49
C ARG A 182 -7.00 -20.18 -21.25
N ASP A 183 -8.06 -19.37 -21.20
CA ASP A 183 -8.32 -18.33 -20.21
C ASP A 183 -9.69 -18.48 -19.51
N ILE A 184 -10.46 -19.52 -19.82
CA ILE A 184 -11.76 -19.78 -19.23
C ILE A 184 -12.01 -21.28 -19.08
N ILE A 185 -12.62 -21.65 -17.96
CA ILE A 185 -13.06 -23.01 -17.62
C ILE A 185 -14.56 -22.99 -17.47
N TYR A 186 -15.27 -23.82 -18.22
CA TYR A 186 -16.72 -24.00 -18.12
C TYR A 186 -17.06 -25.31 -17.45
N THR A 187 -18.13 -25.33 -16.65
CA THR A 187 -18.75 -26.59 -16.23
C THR A 187 -19.62 -27.16 -17.36
N LYS A 188 -19.65 -28.48 -17.48
CA LYS A 188 -20.57 -29.24 -18.32
C LYS A 188 -21.63 -29.96 -17.50
N ILE A 189 -21.66 -29.77 -16.17
CA ILE A 189 -22.60 -30.41 -15.27
C ILE A 189 -24.02 -29.93 -15.63
N PRO A 190 -24.98 -30.87 -15.88
CA PRO A 190 -26.34 -30.51 -16.24
C PRO A 190 -26.97 -29.53 -15.22
N GLY A 191 -27.69 -28.52 -15.71
CA GLY A 191 -28.33 -27.51 -14.90
C GLY A 191 -27.39 -26.42 -14.34
N ARG A 192 -26.12 -26.39 -14.75
CA ARG A 192 -25.15 -25.34 -14.38
C ARG A 192 -24.55 -24.68 -15.61
N SER A 193 -24.43 -23.35 -15.55
CA SER A 193 -23.75 -22.50 -16.55
C SER A 193 -22.53 -21.77 -15.95
N SER A 194 -21.99 -22.31 -14.86
CA SER A 194 -20.89 -21.70 -14.09
C SER A 194 -19.57 -21.75 -14.86
N PHE A 195 -18.71 -20.75 -14.63
CA PHE A 195 -17.37 -20.72 -15.22
C PHE A 195 -16.35 -20.04 -14.30
N ILE A 196 -15.06 -20.29 -14.58
CA ILE A 196 -13.92 -19.54 -14.02
C ILE A 196 -13.17 -18.89 -15.16
N ARG A 197 -12.89 -17.58 -15.06
CA ARG A 197 -12.14 -16.84 -16.08
C ARG A 197 -10.91 -16.16 -15.50
N CYS A 198 -9.79 -16.26 -16.22
CA CYS A 198 -8.58 -15.50 -15.96
C CYS A 198 -8.65 -14.15 -16.70
N LEU A 199 -8.40 -13.05 -15.98
CA LEU A 199 -8.43 -11.69 -16.50
C LEU A 199 -7.03 -11.06 -16.49
N ALA A 200 -6.75 -10.26 -17.52
CA ALA A 200 -5.61 -9.34 -17.55
C ALA A 200 -6.00 -7.96 -17.01
N SER A 201 -5.03 -7.13 -16.71
CA SER A 201 -5.16 -5.83 -16.04
C SER A 201 -5.96 -4.74 -16.76
N SER A 202 -6.42 -4.92 -18.00
CA SER A 202 -7.16 -3.87 -18.74
C SER A 202 -8.64 -3.86 -18.34
N ALA A 203 -9.01 -2.90 -17.52
CA ALA A 203 -10.40 -2.68 -17.06
C ALA A 203 -11.36 -2.24 -18.19
N ASP A 204 -10.84 -1.64 -19.27
CA ASP A 204 -11.63 -0.95 -20.32
C ASP A 204 -12.55 -1.86 -21.17
N LYS A 205 -12.51 -3.18 -20.94
CA LYS A 205 -13.30 -4.16 -21.71
C LYS A 205 -14.12 -5.10 -20.82
N LEU A 206 -14.36 -4.74 -19.57
CA LEU A 206 -14.96 -5.63 -18.56
C LEU A 206 -16.41 -5.26 -18.20
N ASP A 207 -17.15 -4.62 -19.11
CA ASP A 207 -18.56 -4.32 -18.91
C ASP A 207 -19.43 -5.60 -18.98
N GLY A 208 -20.51 -5.62 -18.21
CA GLY A 208 -21.49 -6.72 -18.22
C GLY A 208 -21.10 -7.96 -17.42
N LEU A 209 -20.09 -7.89 -16.54
CA LEU A 209 -19.75 -8.97 -15.62
C LEU A 209 -20.81 -9.13 -14.53
N ASN A 210 -20.94 -10.35 -13.98
CA ASN A 210 -21.80 -10.69 -12.85
C ASN A 210 -21.04 -11.64 -11.92
N ALA A 211 -19.99 -11.13 -11.29
CA ALA A 211 -19.07 -11.94 -10.50
C ALA A 211 -19.71 -12.49 -9.23
N SER A 212 -19.50 -13.77 -8.94
CA SER A 212 -19.85 -14.42 -7.67
C SER A 212 -18.63 -14.52 -6.75
N THR A 213 -17.47 -14.87 -7.29
CA THR A 213 -16.19 -14.93 -6.59
C THR A 213 -15.10 -14.24 -7.42
N VAL A 214 -14.32 -13.37 -6.77
CA VAL A 214 -13.16 -12.70 -7.36
C VAL A 214 -11.92 -12.99 -6.53
N ILE A 215 -10.86 -13.49 -7.17
CA ILE A 215 -9.53 -13.64 -6.59
C ILE A 215 -8.63 -12.57 -7.21
N LEU A 216 -8.13 -11.66 -6.37
CA LEU A 216 -7.14 -10.65 -6.75
C LEU A 216 -5.78 -11.07 -6.21
N ASP A 217 -4.87 -11.48 -7.11
CA ASP A 217 -3.53 -11.93 -6.72
C ASP A 217 -2.49 -10.82 -6.93
N GLU A 218 -1.57 -10.69 -5.97
CA GLU A 218 -0.47 -9.70 -5.93
C GLU A 218 -0.97 -8.24 -6.09
N TYR A 219 -2.08 -7.89 -5.43
CA TYR A 219 -2.72 -6.56 -5.56
C TYR A 219 -1.84 -5.40 -5.07
N ALA A 220 -0.84 -5.62 -4.21
CA ALA A 220 0.14 -4.60 -3.81
C ALA A 220 1.00 -4.08 -4.99
N GLN A 221 0.96 -4.76 -6.14
CA GLN A 221 1.65 -4.32 -7.36
C GLN A 221 0.76 -3.43 -8.26
N ALA A 222 -0.55 -3.32 -7.99
CA ALA A 222 -1.49 -2.60 -8.83
C ALA A 222 -1.28 -1.08 -8.76
N ASP A 223 -1.16 -0.43 -9.91
CA ASP A 223 -0.98 1.02 -9.99
C ASP A 223 -2.31 1.78 -9.83
N THR A 224 -3.44 1.13 -10.15
CA THR A 224 -4.79 1.72 -10.03
C THR A 224 -5.78 0.73 -9.42
N ALA A 225 -6.88 1.27 -8.86
CA ALA A 225 -7.98 0.47 -8.32
C ALA A 225 -8.99 0.01 -9.38
N SER A 226 -8.84 0.42 -10.65
CA SER A 226 -9.86 0.27 -11.69
C SER A 226 -10.35 -1.17 -11.84
N LEU A 227 -9.44 -2.13 -11.96
CA LEU A 227 -9.79 -3.54 -12.13
C LEU A 227 -10.59 -4.08 -10.93
N ARG A 228 -10.13 -3.78 -9.70
CA ARG A 228 -10.85 -4.18 -8.49
C ARG A 228 -12.24 -3.55 -8.44
N ASN A 229 -12.36 -2.26 -8.73
CA ASN A 229 -13.63 -1.52 -8.68
C ASN A 229 -14.65 -2.09 -9.69
N VAL A 230 -14.24 -2.37 -10.93
CA VAL A 230 -15.12 -2.98 -11.93
C VAL A 230 -15.60 -4.36 -11.48
N LEU A 231 -14.69 -5.20 -10.97
CA LEU A 231 -15.05 -6.54 -10.50
C LEU A 231 -15.97 -6.50 -9.28
N THR A 232 -15.70 -5.63 -8.29
CA THR A 232 -16.55 -5.51 -7.10
C THR A 232 -17.93 -4.92 -7.41
N SER A 233 -18.00 -3.91 -8.29
CA SER A 233 -19.28 -3.34 -8.72
C SER A 233 -20.16 -4.34 -9.48
N SER A 234 -19.54 -5.26 -10.22
CA SER A 234 -20.25 -6.31 -10.96
C SER A 234 -21.00 -7.31 -10.07
N MET A 235 -20.71 -7.34 -8.77
CA MET A 235 -21.27 -8.30 -7.81
C MET A 235 -22.63 -7.88 -7.22
N GLY A 236 -23.15 -6.69 -7.58
CA GLY A 236 -24.29 -6.05 -6.91
C GLY A 236 -25.57 -6.89 -6.82
N VAL A 237 -25.80 -7.81 -7.77
CA VAL A 237 -26.99 -8.69 -7.77
C VAL A 237 -26.77 -10.04 -7.07
N ARG A 238 -25.53 -10.36 -6.69
CA ARG A 238 -25.23 -11.63 -6.02
C ARG A 238 -25.61 -11.59 -4.55
N LYS A 239 -26.21 -12.68 -4.07
CA LYS A 239 -26.62 -12.81 -2.66
C LYS A 239 -25.44 -12.93 -1.71
N ASN A 240 -24.45 -13.74 -2.07
CA ASN A 240 -23.27 -14.07 -1.27
C ASN A 240 -21.97 -13.87 -2.07
N PRO A 241 -21.69 -12.66 -2.60
CA PRO A 241 -20.47 -12.42 -3.36
C PRO A 241 -19.24 -12.51 -2.46
N LEU A 242 -18.08 -12.83 -3.04
CA LEU A 242 -16.80 -12.86 -2.34
C LEU A 242 -15.70 -12.26 -3.19
N VAL A 243 -15.09 -11.20 -2.70
CA VAL A 243 -13.78 -10.76 -3.17
C VAL A 243 -12.72 -11.25 -2.19
N ILE A 244 -11.68 -11.88 -2.67
CA ILE A 244 -10.52 -12.23 -1.87
C ILE A 244 -9.26 -11.63 -2.51
N THR A 245 -8.61 -10.77 -1.75
CA THR A 245 -7.35 -10.14 -2.13
C THR A 245 -6.21 -10.84 -1.41
N ILE A 246 -5.25 -11.37 -2.18
CA ILE A 246 -4.04 -11.99 -1.64
C ILE A 246 -2.83 -11.24 -2.15
N THR A 247 -1.92 -10.89 -1.24
CA THR A 247 -0.73 -10.16 -1.63
C THR A 247 0.35 -10.21 -0.56
N THR A 248 1.53 -9.82 -0.96
CA THR A 248 2.71 -9.60 -0.12
C THR A 248 3.16 -8.15 -0.32
N ALA A 249 3.84 -7.55 0.65
CA ALA A 249 4.37 -6.20 0.53
C ALA A 249 5.29 -6.04 -0.70
N SER A 250 5.38 -4.82 -1.17
CA SER A 250 6.17 -4.45 -2.35
C SER A 250 7.03 -3.22 -2.08
N THR A 251 7.83 -2.85 -3.09
CA THR A 251 8.60 -1.60 -3.06
C THR A 251 7.78 -0.37 -3.44
N LYS A 252 6.54 -0.56 -3.92
CA LYS A 252 5.62 0.53 -4.29
C LYS A 252 4.86 1.01 -3.06
N LEU A 253 5.15 2.23 -2.61
CA LEU A 253 4.55 2.83 -1.40
C LEU A 253 3.25 3.60 -1.67
N ASP A 254 3.01 4.02 -2.91
CA ASP A 254 1.83 4.78 -3.31
C ASP A 254 0.97 3.96 -4.27
N THR A 255 0.26 2.99 -3.71
CA THR A 255 -0.67 2.13 -4.44
C THR A 255 -2.03 2.12 -3.76
N PRO A 256 -3.11 1.81 -4.50
CA PRO A 256 -4.43 1.64 -3.90
C PRO A 256 -4.46 0.60 -2.78
N PHE A 257 -3.58 -0.39 -2.83
CA PHE A 257 -3.47 -1.40 -1.80
C PHE A 257 -3.00 -0.84 -0.46
N VAL A 258 -2.04 0.10 -0.44
CA VAL A 258 -1.55 0.71 0.81
C VAL A 258 -2.69 1.43 1.54
N SER A 259 -3.52 2.19 0.82
CA SER A 259 -4.72 2.83 1.38
C SER A 259 -5.72 1.80 1.89
N MET A 260 -5.98 0.74 1.12
CA MET A 260 -6.86 -0.36 1.52
C MET A 260 -6.35 -1.05 2.79
N LEU A 261 -5.07 -1.37 2.87
CA LEU A 261 -4.46 -2.00 4.03
C LEU A 261 -4.61 -1.13 5.29
N ASN A 262 -4.36 0.18 5.18
CA ASN A 262 -4.51 1.12 6.29
C ASN A 262 -5.97 1.18 6.78
N ASN A 263 -6.94 1.19 5.87
CA ASN A 263 -8.35 1.17 6.25
C ASN A 263 -8.75 -0.16 6.92
N TYR A 264 -8.20 -1.30 6.46
CA TYR A 264 -8.48 -2.60 7.07
C TYR A 264 -7.83 -2.73 8.47
N LYS A 265 -6.66 -2.12 8.67
CA LYS A 265 -6.04 -1.97 10.00
C LYS A 265 -6.92 -1.15 10.94
N LYS A 266 -7.50 -0.03 10.47
CA LYS A 266 -8.45 0.78 11.25
C LYS A 266 -9.72 -0.01 11.64
N ILE A 267 -10.18 -0.94 10.79
CA ILE A 267 -11.30 -1.83 11.12
C ILE A 267 -10.90 -2.79 12.25
N LEU A 268 -9.70 -3.39 12.17
CA LEU A 268 -9.20 -4.25 13.25
C LEU A 268 -8.95 -3.47 14.55
N ASP A 269 -8.44 -2.22 14.45
CA ASP A 269 -8.28 -1.30 15.57
C ASP A 269 -9.62 -0.74 16.12
N ARG A 270 -10.77 -1.10 15.50
CA ARG A 270 -12.13 -0.64 15.86
C ARG A 270 -12.36 0.87 15.71
N GLU A 271 -11.56 1.53 14.89
CA GLU A 271 -11.76 2.93 14.51
C GLU A 271 -12.85 3.08 13.44
N ILE A 272 -13.07 2.05 12.63
CA ILE A 272 -14.09 1.98 11.58
C ILE A 272 -14.90 0.69 11.76
N GLU A 273 -16.23 0.79 11.73
CA GLU A 273 -17.10 -0.37 11.74
C GLU A 273 -17.44 -0.83 10.32
N ASN A 274 -16.99 -2.02 9.96
CA ASN A 274 -17.41 -2.69 8.73
C ASN A 274 -17.27 -4.21 8.87
N ASP A 275 -18.38 -4.88 9.17
CA ASP A 275 -18.39 -6.32 9.43
C ASP A 275 -18.26 -7.17 8.15
N SER A 276 -18.50 -6.57 6.97
CA SER A 276 -18.38 -7.30 5.70
C SER A 276 -16.92 -7.56 5.27
N ILE A 277 -15.95 -6.99 5.98
CA ILE A 277 -14.52 -7.13 5.69
C ILE A 277 -13.88 -8.12 6.66
N PHE A 278 -13.12 -9.07 6.14
CA PHE A 278 -12.18 -9.89 6.90
C PHE A 278 -10.75 -9.55 6.51
N ALA A 279 -9.88 -9.32 7.47
CA ALA A 279 -8.46 -9.06 7.22
C ALA A 279 -7.57 -9.97 8.08
N SER A 280 -6.71 -10.73 7.41
CA SER A 280 -5.64 -11.53 8.00
C SER A 280 -4.31 -10.89 7.61
N ILE A 281 -3.67 -10.21 8.57
CA ILE A 281 -2.51 -9.35 8.35
C ILE A 281 -1.35 -9.89 9.18
N PHE A 282 -0.26 -10.27 8.49
CA PHE A 282 0.99 -10.74 9.08
C PHE A 282 2.12 -9.78 8.74
N GLU A 283 2.52 -8.99 9.70
CA GLU A 283 3.63 -8.04 9.62
C GLU A 283 4.30 -7.91 11.00
N PRO A 284 5.56 -7.44 11.09
CA PRO A 284 6.19 -7.16 12.37
C PRO A 284 5.45 -6.06 13.14
N ASP A 285 5.52 -6.10 14.47
CA ASP A 285 5.11 -4.98 15.30
C ASP A 285 6.17 -3.87 15.29
N GLU A 286 5.77 -2.68 15.74
CA GLU A 286 6.69 -1.56 15.86
C GLU A 286 7.82 -1.87 16.85
N GLY A 287 9.07 -1.76 16.41
CA GLY A 287 10.26 -2.05 17.22
C GLY A 287 10.79 -3.49 17.10
N ASP A 288 10.10 -4.40 16.40
CA ASP A 288 10.62 -5.75 16.15
C ASP A 288 11.93 -5.71 15.33
N ASP A 289 12.93 -6.48 15.76
CA ASP A 289 14.19 -6.62 15.02
C ASP A 289 14.02 -7.53 13.80
N PRO A 290 14.32 -7.06 12.57
CA PRO A 290 14.28 -7.91 11.38
C PRO A 290 15.20 -9.13 11.41
N GLY A 291 16.21 -9.15 12.28
CA GLY A 291 17.15 -10.26 12.46
C GLY A 291 16.73 -11.29 13.51
N ASP A 292 15.68 -11.02 14.26
CA ASP A 292 15.22 -11.92 15.34
C ASP A 292 14.33 -13.03 14.77
N GLU A 293 14.62 -14.29 15.15
CA GLU A 293 13.81 -15.46 14.80
C GLU A 293 12.36 -15.36 15.31
N ARG A 294 12.10 -14.64 16.40
CA ARG A 294 10.74 -14.36 16.89
C ARG A 294 9.96 -13.50 15.91
N THR A 295 10.58 -12.47 15.35
CA THR A 295 10.00 -11.64 14.30
C THR A 295 9.61 -12.50 13.08
N TRP A 296 10.47 -13.45 12.69
CA TRP A 296 10.19 -14.34 11.57
C TRP A 296 9.00 -15.27 11.83
N LYS A 297 8.89 -15.83 13.05
CA LYS A 297 7.73 -16.65 13.48
C LYS A 297 6.44 -15.83 13.47
N LYS A 298 6.49 -14.62 14.04
CA LYS A 298 5.37 -13.68 14.09
C LYS A 298 4.80 -13.37 12.71
N VAL A 299 5.67 -13.20 11.73
CA VAL A 299 5.26 -12.81 10.36
C VAL A 299 4.92 -14.03 9.50
N GLN A 300 5.60 -15.17 9.70
CA GLN A 300 5.44 -16.37 8.87
C GLN A 300 4.86 -17.55 9.66
N PRO A 301 3.53 -17.66 9.75
CA PRO A 301 2.89 -18.76 10.48
C PRO A 301 3.09 -20.13 9.82
N HIS A 302 3.65 -20.18 8.62
CA HIS A 302 4.05 -21.42 7.94
C HIS A 302 5.55 -21.70 8.04
N LEU A 303 6.26 -21.04 8.96
CA LEU A 303 7.67 -21.38 9.27
C LEU A 303 7.73 -22.80 9.87
N GLY A 304 8.55 -23.66 9.27
CA GLY A 304 8.59 -25.09 9.58
C GLY A 304 7.55 -25.94 8.83
N VAL A 305 6.60 -25.34 8.13
CA VAL A 305 5.55 -26.04 7.34
C VAL A 305 5.87 -25.97 5.83
N THR A 306 5.87 -24.78 5.25
CA THR A 306 6.12 -24.56 3.81
C THR A 306 7.48 -23.93 3.54
N VAL A 307 8.11 -23.38 4.54
CA VAL A 307 9.43 -22.74 4.48
C VAL A 307 10.22 -23.07 5.74
N THR A 308 11.51 -23.32 5.60
CA THR A 308 12.37 -23.72 6.72
C THR A 308 13.00 -22.50 7.40
N LEU A 309 13.35 -22.64 8.67
CA LEU A 309 14.10 -21.63 9.42
C LEU A 309 15.48 -21.37 8.78
N ASP A 310 16.15 -22.42 8.28
CA ASP A 310 17.44 -22.30 7.60
C ASP A 310 17.38 -21.44 6.35
N PHE A 311 16.25 -21.51 5.61
CA PHE A 311 16.02 -20.61 4.48
C PHE A 311 15.97 -19.15 4.95
N TYR A 312 15.22 -18.83 6.02
CA TYR A 312 15.16 -17.47 6.57
C TYR A 312 16.53 -16.98 7.04
N LYS A 313 17.29 -17.84 7.75
CA LYS A 313 18.68 -17.53 8.18
C LYS A 313 19.58 -17.21 6.98
N SER A 314 19.53 -18.05 5.95
CA SER A 314 20.31 -17.83 4.73
C SER A 314 19.94 -16.52 4.03
N GLU A 315 18.64 -16.24 3.86
CA GLU A 315 18.20 -15.00 3.24
C GLU A 315 18.56 -13.76 4.09
N TYR A 316 18.45 -13.84 5.41
CA TYR A 316 18.87 -12.77 6.31
C TYR A 316 20.38 -12.48 6.21
N GLN A 317 21.23 -13.50 6.12
CA GLN A 317 22.68 -13.29 5.95
C GLN A 317 23.02 -12.50 4.68
N LYS A 318 22.26 -12.66 3.59
CA LYS A 318 22.44 -11.86 2.38
C LYS A 318 22.13 -10.38 2.61
N THR A 319 21.18 -10.07 3.51
CA THR A 319 20.81 -8.68 3.83
C THR A 319 21.95 -7.88 4.46
N LEU A 320 22.91 -8.55 5.08
CA LEU A 320 24.08 -7.92 5.71
C LEU A 320 25.13 -7.48 4.67
N ILE A 321 25.00 -7.99 3.42
CA ILE A 321 25.97 -7.76 2.35
C ILE A 321 25.37 -6.86 1.26
N SER A 322 24.09 -7.05 0.96
CA SER A 322 23.40 -6.40 -0.18
C SER A 322 22.17 -5.63 0.28
N ALA A 323 22.07 -4.36 -0.14
CA ALA A 323 20.90 -3.51 0.12
C ALA A 323 19.64 -4.00 -0.65
N ASP A 324 19.82 -4.56 -1.86
CA ASP A 324 18.74 -5.14 -2.64
C ASP A 324 18.17 -6.39 -1.95
N ASP A 325 19.06 -7.29 -1.47
CA ASP A 325 18.64 -8.46 -0.69
C ASP A 325 17.92 -8.07 0.60
N LYS A 326 18.37 -7.00 1.27
CA LYS A 326 17.67 -6.45 2.43
C LYS A 326 16.26 -6.00 2.08
N THR A 327 16.09 -5.29 0.98
CA THR A 327 14.78 -4.85 0.51
C THR A 327 13.88 -6.02 0.14
N GLU A 328 14.41 -7.01 -0.59
CA GLU A 328 13.67 -8.24 -0.94
C GLU A 328 13.24 -9.00 0.32
N PHE A 329 14.14 -9.17 1.30
CA PHE A 329 13.85 -9.80 2.59
C PHE A 329 12.74 -9.07 3.34
N MET A 330 12.86 -7.74 3.50
CA MET A 330 11.84 -6.91 4.16
C MET A 330 10.48 -7.03 3.48
N CYS A 331 10.43 -6.88 2.14
CA CYS A 331 9.17 -6.94 1.41
C CYS A 331 8.57 -8.35 1.35
N LYS A 332 9.38 -9.36 1.04
CA LYS A 332 8.84 -10.66 0.65
C LYS A 332 8.79 -11.68 1.78
N LEU A 333 9.68 -11.57 2.75
CA LEU A 333 9.74 -12.49 3.88
C LEU A 333 9.22 -11.87 5.18
N LEU A 334 9.44 -10.58 5.41
CA LEU A 334 8.87 -9.87 6.57
C LEU A 334 7.59 -9.10 6.26
N ASN A 335 7.17 -9.08 5.01
CA ASN A 335 5.91 -8.45 4.60
C ASN A 335 5.81 -6.95 4.95
N VAL A 336 6.95 -6.25 4.91
CA VAL A 336 7.10 -4.83 5.19
C VAL A 336 7.34 -4.08 3.90
N PHE A 337 6.58 -3.03 3.64
CA PHE A 337 6.85 -2.15 2.51
C PHE A 337 8.22 -1.48 2.68
N SER A 338 9.14 -1.72 1.77
CA SER A 338 10.51 -1.21 1.83
C SER A 338 10.99 -0.79 0.46
N VAL A 339 11.78 0.26 0.41
CA VAL A 339 12.42 0.75 -0.83
C VAL A 339 13.90 0.44 -0.75
N PRO A 340 14.54 -0.01 -1.83
CA PRO A 340 15.97 -0.24 -1.87
C PRO A 340 16.76 0.97 -1.40
N LEU A 341 17.75 0.76 -0.50
CA LEU A 341 18.55 1.84 0.08
C LEU A 341 19.43 2.54 -0.96
N ASP A 342 19.89 1.80 -1.97
CA ASP A 342 20.65 2.33 -3.12
C ASP A 342 19.82 3.26 -4.03
N LYS A 343 18.49 3.14 -3.98
CA LYS A 343 17.52 4.03 -4.63
C LYS A 343 16.98 5.13 -3.71
N GLN A 344 17.39 5.17 -2.46
CA GLN A 344 17.11 6.29 -1.58
C GLN A 344 18.16 7.37 -1.79
N TRP A 345 17.69 8.54 -2.19
CA TRP A 345 18.58 9.69 -2.30
C TRP A 345 19.21 10.09 -0.96
N ILE A 346 18.38 10.15 0.11
CA ILE A 346 18.79 10.53 1.48
C ILE A 346 18.12 9.58 2.48
N ASP A 347 18.83 9.22 3.55
CA ASP A 347 18.23 8.50 4.67
C ASP A 347 17.12 9.33 5.32
N HIS A 348 15.96 8.73 5.46
CA HIS A 348 14.76 9.39 6.00
C HIS A 348 14.96 9.93 7.42
N LYS A 349 15.71 9.20 8.27
CA LYS A 349 16.03 9.63 9.63
C LYS A 349 16.84 10.93 9.67
N VAL A 350 17.67 11.13 8.65
CA VAL A 350 18.46 12.35 8.51
C VAL A 350 17.56 13.55 8.16
N ILE A 351 16.53 13.35 7.32
CA ILE A 351 15.55 14.40 7.04
C ILE A 351 14.71 14.71 8.29
N GLU A 352 14.22 13.68 8.98
CA GLU A 352 13.39 13.83 10.19
C GLU A 352 14.10 14.63 11.30
N ARG A 353 15.38 14.34 11.57
CA ARG A 353 16.16 15.12 12.56
C ARG A 353 16.41 16.58 12.15
N ASN A 354 16.37 16.86 10.85
CA ASN A 354 16.51 18.20 10.29
C ASN A 354 15.16 18.94 10.15
N THR A 355 14.05 18.33 10.53
CA THR A 355 12.71 18.91 10.49
C THR A 355 12.38 19.61 11.81
N GLY A 356 11.67 20.71 11.77
CA GLY A 356 11.20 21.42 12.96
C GLY A 356 10.35 22.63 12.62
N ASP A 357 9.78 23.24 13.65
CA ASP A 357 8.90 24.40 13.48
C ASP A 357 9.65 25.58 12.88
N PHE A 358 9.16 26.04 11.74
CA PHE A 358 9.63 27.25 11.09
C PHE A 358 8.46 28.01 10.46
N ASP A 359 8.30 29.28 10.86
CA ASP A 359 7.21 30.13 10.42
C ASP A 359 7.76 31.48 9.96
N LEU A 360 7.51 31.84 8.70
CA LEU A 360 7.95 33.12 8.12
C LEU A 360 7.37 34.32 8.87
N THR A 361 6.15 34.21 9.41
CA THR A 361 5.45 35.30 10.08
C THR A 361 6.09 35.69 11.43
N LYS A 362 6.89 34.78 12.01
CA LYS A 362 7.59 34.97 13.30
C LYS A 362 8.99 35.55 13.14
N LEU A 363 9.42 35.86 11.92
CA LEU A 363 10.75 36.45 11.68
C LEU A 363 10.78 37.90 12.15
N GLN A 364 11.74 38.25 13.00
CA GLN A 364 11.89 39.61 13.56
C GLN A 364 12.43 40.62 12.55
N ALA A 365 13.13 40.15 11.51
CA ALA A 365 13.67 40.97 10.44
C ALA A 365 13.24 40.37 9.10
N ARG A 366 13.27 41.14 8.01
CA ARG A 366 13.03 40.64 6.65
C ARG A 366 14.32 40.10 6.04
N PRO A 367 14.66 38.81 6.30
CA PRO A 367 15.89 38.24 5.78
C PRO A 367 15.81 38.08 4.24
N GLN A 368 16.98 37.99 3.62
CA GLN A 368 17.09 37.68 2.20
C GLN A 368 16.61 36.24 1.95
N CYS A 369 15.79 36.07 0.93
CA CYS A 369 15.12 34.81 0.59
C CYS A 369 15.24 34.52 -0.91
N MET A 370 15.59 33.29 -1.27
CA MET A 370 15.34 32.74 -2.62
C MET A 370 13.99 32.04 -2.59
N VAL A 371 13.21 32.25 -3.64
CA VAL A 371 11.94 31.55 -3.83
C VAL A 371 12.02 30.70 -5.08
N SER A 372 11.50 29.49 -5.05
CA SER A 372 11.35 28.66 -6.25
C SER A 372 9.93 28.14 -6.35
N VAL A 373 9.49 27.91 -7.57
CA VAL A 373 8.14 27.44 -7.89
C VAL A 373 8.22 26.31 -8.89
N ASP A 374 7.63 25.18 -8.57
CA ASP A 374 7.36 24.07 -9.47
C ASP A 374 5.84 23.89 -9.61
N LEU A 375 5.32 24.10 -10.83
CA LEU A 375 3.89 24.21 -11.07
C LEU A 375 3.34 23.00 -11.82
N SER A 376 2.26 22.47 -11.32
CA SER A 376 1.41 21.52 -12.04
C SER A 376 0.19 22.23 -12.69
N VAL A 377 -0.53 21.51 -13.52
CA VAL A 377 -1.83 21.98 -14.04
C VAL A 377 -2.97 21.36 -13.24
N LYS A 378 -2.90 20.05 -12.96
CA LYS A 378 -4.04 19.30 -12.41
C LYS A 378 -3.63 18.22 -11.40
N ASP A 379 -2.84 17.23 -11.82
CA ASP A 379 -2.69 15.95 -11.09
C ASP A 379 -1.49 15.89 -10.15
N ASP A 380 -0.52 16.78 -10.30
CA ASP A 380 0.64 16.91 -9.40
C ASP A 380 0.45 18.04 -8.39
N PHE A 381 1.29 18.08 -7.35
CA PHE A 381 1.35 19.24 -6.50
C PHE A 381 1.93 20.44 -7.27
N SER A 382 1.47 21.64 -6.93
CA SER A 382 2.29 22.82 -7.14
C SER A 382 2.98 23.16 -5.82
N CYS A 383 4.24 23.50 -5.87
CA CYS A 383 5.03 23.82 -4.69
C CYS A 383 5.69 25.20 -4.81
N VAL A 384 5.68 25.94 -3.71
CA VAL A 384 6.45 27.18 -3.53
C VAL A 384 7.39 26.99 -2.37
N CYS A 385 8.70 27.02 -2.63
CA CYS A 385 9.74 26.92 -1.62
C CYS A 385 10.33 28.31 -1.30
N TYR A 386 10.35 28.65 -0.02
CA TYR A 386 11.06 29.81 0.53
C TYR A 386 12.35 29.31 1.19
N ALA A 387 13.49 29.71 0.67
CA ALA A 387 14.79 29.32 1.18
C ALA A 387 15.54 30.55 1.73
N LEU A 388 15.98 30.45 2.99
CA LEU A 388 16.77 31.45 3.69
C LEU A 388 18.13 30.88 4.06
N TYR A 389 19.13 31.72 4.16
CA TYR A 389 20.43 31.33 4.68
C TYR A 389 20.68 32.01 6.03
N ASP A 390 20.70 31.20 7.09
CA ASP A 390 21.07 31.61 8.44
C ASP A 390 22.59 31.69 8.52
N SER A 391 23.13 32.92 8.43
CA SER A 391 24.58 33.15 8.42
C SER A 391 25.22 32.92 9.80
N ILE A 392 24.45 32.98 10.89
CA ILE A 392 24.93 32.74 12.26
C ILE A 392 25.23 31.25 12.43
N ASN A 393 24.25 30.39 12.09
CA ASN A 393 24.36 28.95 12.24
C ASN A 393 24.90 28.28 10.97
N LYS A 394 25.21 29.03 9.93
CA LYS A 394 25.73 28.53 8.61
C LYS A 394 24.85 27.42 8.02
N ARG A 395 23.54 27.60 8.03
CA ARG A 395 22.58 26.61 7.56
C ARG A 395 21.53 27.22 6.65
N PHE A 396 20.98 26.40 5.74
CA PHE A 396 19.79 26.74 4.99
C PHE A 396 18.52 26.40 5.79
N VAL A 397 17.50 27.22 5.64
CA VAL A 397 16.17 26.99 6.21
C VAL A 397 15.16 27.04 5.07
N PHE A 398 14.34 25.99 4.96
CA PHE A 398 13.35 25.85 3.92
C PHE A 398 11.94 25.80 4.49
N LYS A 399 11.03 26.52 3.85
CA LYS A 399 9.59 26.42 4.06
C LYS A 399 8.92 26.17 2.73
N ASN A 400 8.11 25.09 2.66
CA ASN A 400 7.36 24.74 1.47
C ASN A 400 5.86 24.93 1.70
N ASP A 401 5.21 25.60 0.76
CA ASP A 401 3.76 25.63 0.61
C ASP A 401 3.36 24.74 -0.56
N TYR A 402 2.41 23.84 -0.33
CA TYR A 402 1.91 22.89 -1.31
C TYR A 402 0.47 23.19 -1.69
N TYR A 403 0.15 23.02 -2.98
CA TYR A 403 -1.16 23.35 -3.56
C TYR A 403 -1.66 22.21 -4.44
N ILE A 404 -2.99 21.99 -4.44
CA ILE A 404 -3.65 20.97 -5.24
C ILE A 404 -5.09 21.40 -5.58
N PRO A 405 -5.65 21.09 -6.78
CA PRO A 405 -7.04 21.35 -7.10
C PRO A 405 -8.00 20.51 -6.24
N ARG A 406 -9.19 21.06 -5.92
CA ARG A 406 -10.20 20.38 -5.09
C ARG A 406 -10.65 19.03 -5.67
N ASN A 407 -10.93 18.98 -6.98
CA ASN A 407 -11.43 17.77 -7.62
C ASN A 407 -10.35 16.70 -7.79
N THR A 408 -9.07 17.08 -7.83
CA THR A 408 -7.95 16.11 -7.78
C THR A 408 -7.95 15.36 -6.46
N ILE A 409 -8.20 16.04 -5.32
CA ILE A 409 -8.30 15.39 -4.00
C ILE A 409 -9.42 14.35 -4.01
N LYS A 410 -10.63 14.72 -4.49
CA LYS A 410 -11.80 13.84 -4.49
C LYS A 410 -11.61 12.58 -5.35
N ASN A 411 -10.91 12.70 -6.47
CA ASN A 411 -10.75 11.65 -7.46
C ASN A 411 -9.49 10.81 -7.27
N HIS A 412 -8.60 11.18 -6.34
CA HIS A 412 -7.36 10.47 -6.09
C HIS A 412 -7.57 9.25 -5.18
N HIS A 413 -6.86 8.14 -5.44
CA HIS A 413 -6.96 6.93 -4.62
C HIS A 413 -6.56 7.16 -3.14
N ASN A 414 -5.73 8.17 -2.87
CA ASN A 414 -5.33 8.62 -1.53
C ASN A 414 -6.12 9.85 -1.05
N SER A 415 -7.40 10.01 -1.46
CA SER A 415 -8.22 11.18 -1.13
C SER A 415 -8.32 11.46 0.37
N GLU A 416 -8.37 10.43 1.20
CA GLU A 416 -8.38 10.57 2.67
C GLU A 416 -7.09 11.20 3.19
N MET A 417 -5.93 10.74 2.74
CA MET A 417 -4.63 11.31 3.12
C MET A 417 -4.55 12.79 2.73
N TYR A 418 -4.95 13.13 1.50
CA TYR A 418 -4.94 14.53 1.04
C TYR A 418 -5.93 15.39 1.82
N THR A 419 -7.12 14.87 2.14
CA THR A 419 -8.11 15.57 2.97
C THR A 419 -7.56 15.85 4.37
N ASN A 420 -6.88 14.89 4.99
CA ASN A 420 -6.24 15.06 6.29
C ASN A 420 -5.12 16.12 6.25
N LEU A 421 -4.33 16.15 5.17
CA LEU A 421 -3.28 17.17 4.97
C LEU A 421 -3.87 18.58 4.76
N VAL A 422 -5.02 18.69 4.11
CA VAL A 422 -5.74 19.96 3.97
C VAL A 422 -6.29 20.41 5.33
N ASN A 423 -6.93 19.51 6.07
CA ASN A 423 -7.51 19.82 7.38
C ASN A 423 -6.44 20.23 8.42
N SER A 424 -5.23 19.68 8.32
CA SER A 424 -4.09 20.05 9.17
C SER A 424 -3.30 21.27 8.65
N GLY A 425 -3.70 21.87 7.52
CA GLY A 425 -3.06 23.05 6.96
C GLY A 425 -1.73 22.81 6.23
N HIS A 426 -1.36 21.55 6.00
CA HIS A 426 -0.13 21.18 5.29
C HIS A 426 -0.25 21.18 3.76
N LEU A 427 -1.47 21.11 3.24
CA LEU A 427 -1.80 21.13 1.82
C LEU A 427 -2.91 22.15 1.57
N LYS A 428 -2.71 23.09 0.65
CA LYS A 428 -3.68 24.13 0.33
C LYS A 428 -4.53 23.72 -0.88
N VAL A 429 -5.85 23.84 -0.75
CA VAL A 429 -6.75 23.71 -1.92
C VAL A 429 -6.60 24.95 -2.78
N CYS A 430 -6.35 24.78 -4.07
CA CYS A 430 -6.06 25.85 -5.01
C CYS A 430 -6.75 25.57 -6.35
N GLY A 431 -7.86 26.27 -6.59
CA GLY A 431 -8.73 26.04 -7.74
C GLY A 431 -9.65 24.81 -7.59
N GLU A 432 -10.56 24.62 -8.53
CA GLU A 432 -11.49 23.47 -8.54
C GLU A 432 -10.95 22.30 -9.38
N ASP A 433 -10.83 22.45 -10.68
CA ASP A 433 -10.37 21.41 -11.62
C ASP A 433 -8.89 21.57 -12.00
N VAL A 434 -8.38 22.79 -11.97
CA VAL A 434 -7.00 23.15 -12.30
C VAL A 434 -6.48 24.14 -11.25
N ILE A 435 -5.14 24.22 -11.15
CA ILE A 435 -4.47 25.16 -10.24
C ILE A 435 -4.82 26.61 -10.59
N ASP A 436 -5.18 27.39 -9.57
CA ASP A 436 -5.34 28.85 -9.66
C ASP A 436 -4.00 29.55 -9.38
N TYR A 437 -3.32 29.95 -10.43
CA TYR A 437 -2.03 30.65 -10.31
C TYR A 437 -2.15 32.04 -9.66
N GLY A 438 -3.33 32.65 -9.72
CA GLY A 438 -3.61 33.90 -9.01
C GLY A 438 -3.58 33.74 -7.50
N GLN A 439 -4.12 32.65 -6.98
CA GLN A 439 -4.07 32.30 -5.55
C GLN A 439 -2.62 32.10 -5.10
N ILE A 440 -1.80 31.34 -5.86
CA ILE A 440 -0.38 31.15 -5.56
C ILE A 440 0.37 32.47 -5.58
N ALA A 441 0.12 33.34 -6.57
CA ALA A 441 0.75 34.66 -6.65
C ALA A 441 0.42 35.51 -5.42
N ASN A 442 -0.84 35.53 -4.99
CA ASN A 442 -1.28 36.28 -3.80
C ASN A 442 -0.60 35.78 -2.52
N ASP A 443 -0.40 34.47 -2.37
CA ASP A 443 0.32 33.89 -1.24
C ASP A 443 1.80 34.33 -1.24
N ILE A 444 2.47 34.31 -2.39
CA ILE A 444 3.86 34.79 -2.54
C ILE A 444 3.97 36.28 -2.19
N ILE A 445 3.07 37.11 -2.70
CA ILE A 445 3.02 38.53 -2.41
C ILE A 445 2.79 38.78 -0.92
N SER A 446 1.87 38.03 -0.31
CA SER A 446 1.60 38.13 1.12
C SER A 446 2.81 37.74 1.96
N ASN A 447 3.52 36.67 1.60
CA ASN A 447 4.73 36.22 2.29
C ASN A 447 5.92 37.18 2.07
N SER A 448 5.94 37.95 0.97
CA SER A 448 6.99 38.96 0.72
C SER A 448 7.02 40.11 1.74
N LYS A 449 5.99 40.24 2.59
CA LYS A 449 5.99 41.17 3.73
C LYS A 449 6.98 40.75 4.83
N TYR A 450 7.23 39.44 4.94
CA TYR A 450 8.08 38.84 5.99
C TYR A 450 9.51 38.59 5.54
N VAL A 451 9.74 38.47 4.22
CA VAL A 451 11.06 38.19 3.64
C VAL A 451 11.37 39.13 2.47
N ASN A 452 12.67 39.35 2.22
CA ASN A 452 13.13 40.07 1.05
C ASN A 452 13.49 39.09 -0.06
N ILE A 453 12.60 38.94 -1.05
CA ILE A 453 12.80 38.00 -2.16
C ILE A 453 13.87 38.56 -3.10
N LEU A 454 15.03 37.92 -3.14
CA LEU A 454 16.15 38.28 -4.04
C LEU A 454 15.86 37.83 -5.46
N GLN A 455 15.48 36.55 -5.62
CA GLN A 455 15.09 35.95 -6.90
C GLN A 455 13.96 34.93 -6.68
N LEU A 456 13.10 34.80 -7.69
CA LEU A 456 12.10 33.74 -7.80
C LEU A 456 12.43 32.91 -9.06
N GLY A 457 12.85 31.66 -8.82
CA GLY A 457 13.13 30.68 -9.88
C GLY A 457 11.87 29.90 -10.26
N TYR A 458 11.67 29.68 -11.55
CA TYR A 458 10.51 28.95 -12.06
C TYR A 458 10.87 28.13 -13.31
N ASP A 459 10.15 27.00 -13.53
CA ASP A 459 10.22 26.31 -14.81
C ASP A 459 9.48 27.11 -15.88
N ALA A 460 10.19 27.42 -16.98
CA ALA A 460 9.67 28.26 -18.06
C ALA A 460 8.43 27.67 -18.75
N TYR A 461 8.20 26.37 -18.68
CA TYR A 461 7.16 25.69 -19.44
C TYR A 461 5.72 26.01 -18.97
N LYS A 462 5.49 26.23 -17.67
CA LYS A 462 4.14 26.40 -17.09
C LYS A 462 3.92 27.70 -16.32
N SER A 463 4.93 28.56 -16.18
CA SER A 463 4.91 29.65 -15.20
C SER A 463 4.63 31.04 -15.76
N LYS A 464 4.26 31.15 -17.04
CA LYS A 464 4.06 32.45 -17.72
C LYS A 464 2.97 33.30 -17.05
N GLU A 465 1.85 32.70 -16.71
CA GLU A 465 0.73 33.39 -16.06
C GLU A 465 1.11 33.87 -14.66
N LEU A 466 1.64 32.98 -13.80
CA LEU A 466 2.11 33.33 -12.45
C LEU A 466 3.14 34.47 -12.50
N THR A 467 4.13 34.39 -13.36
CA THR A 467 5.21 35.39 -13.45
C THR A 467 4.71 36.75 -13.94
N ASN A 468 3.69 36.78 -14.82
CA ASN A 468 3.07 38.03 -15.24
C ASN A 468 2.34 38.71 -14.07
N ILE A 469 1.58 37.97 -13.26
CA ILE A 469 0.90 38.51 -12.07
C ILE A 469 1.93 39.05 -11.07
N LEU A 470 2.98 38.28 -10.77
CA LEU A 470 4.04 38.69 -9.82
C LEU A 470 4.78 39.94 -10.28
N ARG A 471 5.13 40.04 -11.58
CA ARG A 471 5.79 41.22 -12.15
C ARG A 471 4.87 42.45 -12.11
N ALA A 472 3.60 42.29 -12.39
CA ALA A 472 2.60 43.35 -12.29
C ALA A 472 2.46 43.86 -10.84
N SER A 473 2.66 43.00 -9.84
CA SER A 473 2.64 43.33 -8.42
C SER A 473 3.98 43.85 -7.88
N GLY A 474 4.97 44.10 -8.77
CA GLY A 474 6.26 44.71 -8.39
C GLY A 474 7.40 43.70 -8.13
N LEU A 475 7.18 42.41 -8.18
CA LEU A 475 8.22 41.39 -8.03
C LEU A 475 8.93 41.17 -9.39
N LYS A 476 9.97 41.96 -9.65
CA LYS A 476 10.67 41.97 -10.95
C LYS A 476 11.73 40.86 -11.10
N SER A 477 12.19 40.25 -10.02
CA SER A 477 13.30 39.29 -9.97
C SER A 477 12.88 37.84 -10.29
N CYS A 478 11.94 37.64 -11.23
CA CYS A 478 11.54 36.31 -11.67
C CYS A 478 12.49 35.82 -12.77
N VAL A 479 13.18 34.70 -12.52
CA VAL A 479 14.20 34.12 -13.43
C VAL A 479 13.82 32.69 -13.81
N PRO A 480 13.94 32.30 -15.09
CA PRO A 480 13.73 30.91 -15.48
C PRO A 480 14.85 30.02 -14.92
N TYR A 481 14.47 28.86 -14.39
CA TYR A 481 15.39 27.81 -13.94
C TYR A 481 15.21 26.58 -14.83
N SER A 482 16.25 26.21 -15.55
CA SER A 482 16.20 25.05 -16.43
C SER A 482 16.42 23.75 -15.63
N GLN A 483 15.45 22.86 -15.66
CA GLN A 483 15.47 21.58 -14.91
C GLN A 483 16.26 20.49 -15.66
N THR A 484 17.51 20.78 -16.03
CA THR A 484 18.42 19.84 -16.72
C THR A 484 19.34 19.10 -15.75
N TYR A 485 19.93 18.00 -16.19
CA TYR A 485 20.94 17.26 -15.44
C TYR A 485 22.08 18.16 -14.97
N SER A 486 22.67 18.94 -15.87
CA SER A 486 23.79 19.83 -15.54
C SER A 486 23.45 20.87 -14.46
N ASN A 487 22.21 21.40 -14.47
CA ASN A 487 21.80 22.42 -13.51
C ASN A 487 21.45 21.85 -12.13
N PHE A 488 21.08 20.56 -12.06
CA PHE A 488 20.77 19.91 -10.78
C PHE A 488 21.97 19.21 -10.13
N THR A 489 23.05 18.90 -10.86
CA THR A 489 24.21 18.16 -10.31
C THR A 489 24.77 18.82 -9.05
N SER A 490 25.21 20.09 -9.15
CA SER A 490 25.76 20.82 -7.99
C SER A 490 24.77 21.03 -6.85
N PRO A 491 23.49 21.42 -7.09
CA PRO A 491 22.47 21.48 -6.06
C PRO A 491 22.25 20.16 -5.32
N ILE A 492 22.22 19.03 -6.02
CA ILE A 492 22.05 17.70 -5.41
C ILE A 492 23.22 17.39 -4.47
N GLU A 493 24.44 17.58 -4.92
CA GLU A 493 25.65 17.33 -4.13
C GLU A 493 25.73 18.25 -2.90
N SER A 494 25.41 19.54 -3.11
CA SER A 494 25.35 20.53 -2.01
C SER A 494 24.28 20.17 -0.98
N PHE A 495 23.11 19.72 -1.41
CA PHE A 495 22.04 19.25 -0.55
C PHE A 495 22.47 18.03 0.27
N GLN A 496 23.03 17.01 -0.39
CA GLN A 496 23.52 15.82 0.30
C GLN A 496 24.57 16.15 1.35
N ALA A 497 25.57 16.96 1.01
CA ALA A 497 26.60 17.38 1.96
C ALA A 497 26.01 18.15 3.15
N ALA A 498 25.10 19.08 2.89
CA ALA A 498 24.53 19.94 3.92
C ALA A 498 23.56 19.20 4.86
N VAL A 499 22.76 18.24 4.35
CA VAL A 499 21.80 17.49 5.16
C VAL A 499 22.51 16.55 6.14
N TYR A 500 23.57 15.86 5.72
CA TYR A 500 24.36 14.99 6.60
C TYR A 500 25.19 15.74 7.62
N GLN A 501 25.50 17.03 7.35
CA GLN A 501 26.22 17.93 8.26
C GLN A 501 25.30 18.75 9.16
N ASP A 502 23.98 18.44 9.19
CA ASP A 502 22.95 19.17 9.93
C ASP A 502 22.91 20.69 9.60
N ARG A 503 23.30 21.05 8.37
CA ARG A 503 23.29 22.43 7.86
C ARG A 503 22.05 22.76 7.03
N LEU A 504 21.01 21.94 7.13
CA LEU A 504 19.67 22.20 6.60
C LEU A 504 18.65 22.17 7.72
N LYS A 505 17.58 22.95 7.56
CA LYS A 505 16.40 22.90 8.41
C LYS A 505 15.16 22.98 7.52
N PHE A 506 14.23 22.05 7.71
CA PHE A 506 12.95 22.04 7.03
C PHE A 506 11.84 22.45 8.00
N ASP A 507 10.78 23.09 7.50
CA ASP A 507 9.56 23.25 8.28
C ASP A 507 8.91 21.88 8.54
N SER A 508 8.00 21.83 9.53
CA SER A 508 7.35 20.60 9.99
C SER A 508 6.30 20.03 9.02
N ASN A 509 6.21 20.55 7.79
CA ASN A 509 5.27 20.03 6.79
C ASN A 509 5.65 18.61 6.37
N PRO A 510 4.80 17.57 6.62
CA PRO A 510 5.12 16.18 6.30
C PRO A 510 5.31 15.91 4.81
N LEU A 511 4.79 16.79 3.94
CA LEU A 511 4.98 16.70 2.49
C LEU A 511 6.45 16.92 2.07
N ASN A 512 7.28 17.58 2.89
CA ASN A 512 8.72 17.69 2.63
C ASN A 512 9.39 16.32 2.63
N LEU A 513 9.16 15.55 3.69
CA LEU A 513 9.66 14.19 3.82
C LEU A 513 9.05 13.27 2.73
N TYR A 514 7.77 13.42 2.46
CA TYR A 514 7.07 12.66 1.41
C TYR A 514 7.72 12.89 0.03
N CYS A 515 7.95 14.14 -0.39
CA CYS A 515 8.55 14.47 -1.67
C CYS A 515 10.00 13.96 -1.78
N ILE A 516 10.80 14.07 -0.71
CA ILE A 516 12.19 13.59 -0.69
C ILE A 516 12.23 12.05 -0.74
N LYS A 517 11.35 11.37 0.00
CA LYS A 517 11.21 9.89 -0.04
C LYS A 517 10.89 9.35 -1.44
N ASN A 518 10.10 10.10 -2.21
CA ASN A 518 9.66 9.72 -3.55
C ASN A 518 10.67 10.07 -4.65
N CYS A 519 11.72 10.81 -4.31
CA CYS A 519 12.78 11.22 -5.22
C CYS A 519 13.89 10.17 -5.28
N ILE A 520 14.33 9.86 -6.49
CA ILE A 520 15.60 9.17 -6.76
C ILE A 520 16.48 10.05 -7.64
N ILE A 521 17.78 9.83 -7.60
CA ILE A 521 18.73 10.55 -8.43
C ILE A 521 19.09 9.68 -9.62
N ASP A 522 18.82 10.20 -10.80
CA ASP A 522 19.23 9.60 -12.07
C ASP A 522 20.50 10.27 -12.56
N GLU A 523 21.38 9.49 -13.20
CA GLU A 523 22.66 9.98 -13.74
C GLU A 523 22.71 9.77 -15.25
N ASP A 524 23.15 10.81 -15.98
CA ASP A 524 23.43 10.71 -17.40
C ASP A 524 24.80 10.08 -17.66
N ARG A 525 25.14 9.86 -18.94
CA ARG A 525 26.43 9.26 -19.34
C ARG A 525 27.65 10.11 -18.96
N MET A 526 27.45 11.38 -18.61
CA MET A 526 28.49 12.31 -18.17
C MET A 526 28.52 12.47 -16.64
N CYS A 527 27.85 11.58 -15.91
CA CYS A 527 27.69 11.62 -14.47
C CYS A 527 26.98 12.88 -13.94
N ASN A 528 26.25 13.60 -14.80
CA ASN A 528 25.37 14.66 -14.33
C ASN A 528 24.11 14.05 -13.70
N LYS A 529 23.61 14.70 -12.65
CA LYS A 529 22.56 14.18 -11.78
C LYS A 529 21.26 14.95 -11.94
N LYS A 530 20.13 14.22 -11.89
CA LYS A 530 18.79 14.83 -11.92
C LYS A 530 17.85 14.12 -10.97
N PRO A 531 17.01 14.86 -10.20
CA PRO A 531 15.96 14.25 -9.40
C PRO A 531 14.83 13.79 -10.32
N ILE A 532 14.42 12.53 -10.17
CA ILE A 532 13.28 11.94 -10.88
C ILE A 532 12.33 11.24 -9.93
N LYS A 533 11.09 11.02 -10.35
CA LYS A 533 10.09 10.27 -9.58
C LYS A 533 10.41 8.78 -9.61
N LYS A 534 10.30 8.09 -8.47
CA LYS A 534 10.40 6.61 -8.41
C LYS A 534 9.37 5.93 -9.30
N THR A 535 8.16 6.47 -9.33
CA THR A 535 7.06 6.07 -10.24
C THR A 535 6.27 7.30 -10.67
N HIS A 536 5.55 7.20 -11.80
CA HIS A 536 4.82 8.34 -12.38
C HIS A 536 3.79 8.98 -11.43
N ASN A 537 3.19 8.21 -10.53
CA ASN A 537 2.14 8.69 -9.62
C ASN A 537 2.69 9.41 -8.38
N LEU A 538 3.99 9.30 -8.10
CA LEU A 538 4.61 9.93 -6.94
C LEU A 538 4.88 11.41 -7.16
N LYS A 539 4.91 12.17 -6.07
CA LYS A 539 5.12 13.62 -6.07
C LYS A 539 6.51 13.94 -5.49
N ILE A 540 7.28 14.77 -6.20
CA ILE A 540 8.61 15.22 -5.80
C ILE A 540 8.77 16.75 -5.87
N ASP A 541 7.70 17.46 -6.13
CA ASP A 541 7.67 18.90 -6.42
C ASP A 541 8.38 19.73 -5.32
N GLY A 542 8.21 19.36 -4.04
CA GLY A 542 8.93 19.98 -2.93
C GLY A 542 10.43 19.77 -2.98
N ALA A 543 10.90 18.57 -3.35
CA ALA A 543 12.33 18.29 -3.49
C ALA A 543 12.93 19.07 -4.67
N ILE A 544 12.22 19.17 -5.78
CA ILE A 544 12.59 19.98 -6.95
C ILE A 544 12.79 21.44 -6.54
N CYS A 545 11.79 22.03 -5.85
CA CYS A 545 11.85 23.42 -5.40
C CYS A 545 13.04 23.68 -4.45
N ILE A 546 13.29 22.80 -3.48
CA ILE A 546 14.46 22.92 -2.59
C ILE A 546 15.76 22.95 -3.38
N LEU A 547 15.94 22.04 -4.34
CA LEU A 547 17.14 21.98 -5.17
C LEU A 547 17.29 23.21 -6.08
N MET A 548 16.19 23.72 -6.63
CA MET A 548 16.20 24.97 -7.41
C MET A 548 16.68 26.14 -6.55
N CYS A 549 16.20 26.26 -5.30
CA CYS A 549 16.65 27.30 -4.39
C CYS A 549 18.16 27.20 -4.09
N ILE A 550 18.68 26.00 -3.84
CA ILE A 550 20.13 25.79 -3.61
C ILE A 550 20.94 26.19 -4.84
N GLY A 551 20.48 25.81 -6.04
CA GLY A 551 21.12 26.19 -7.30
C GLY A 551 21.14 27.71 -7.53
N MET A 552 20.05 28.38 -7.20
CA MET A 552 19.98 29.85 -7.26
C MET A 552 20.94 30.53 -6.27
N PHE A 553 21.03 30.04 -5.03
CA PHE A 553 22.00 30.57 -4.06
C PHE A 553 23.44 30.43 -4.54
N SER A 554 23.78 29.30 -5.17
CA SER A 554 25.13 29.04 -5.70
C SER A 554 25.49 29.96 -6.86
N ASN A 555 24.52 30.36 -7.67
CA ASN A 555 24.70 31.17 -8.87
C ASN A 555 24.45 32.67 -8.65
N TYR A 556 23.97 33.06 -7.47
CA TYR A 556 23.66 34.46 -7.17
C TYR A 556 24.95 35.27 -6.98
N LYS A 557 25.26 36.09 -7.95
CA LYS A 557 26.33 37.09 -7.83
C LYS A 557 25.75 38.31 -7.08
N ARG A 558 26.33 38.63 -5.93
CA ARG A 558 26.03 39.86 -5.17
C ARG A 558 26.39 41.11 -5.94
#